data_576caa3015a67630a1db6315ccb166cf
#
_entry.id   576caa3015a67630a1db6315ccb166cf
#
_cell.length_a   1.000
_cell.length_b   1.000
_cell.length_c   1.000
_cell.angle_alpha   90.00
_cell.angle_beta   90.00
_cell.angle_gamma   90.00
#
_symmetry.space_group_name_H-M   'P 1'
#
loop_
_entity.id
_entity.type
_entity.pdbx_description
1 polymer ?
#
loop_
_entity_poly.entity_id
_entity_poly.type
_entity_poly.pdbx_seq_one_letter_code
_entity_poly.pdbx_strand_id
1 'polypeptide(L)'
;MELKSKQRFMEAIGTLNPIEDAVFRKMAESIEFCEDILRVFLQEPKLRVVSNHSQHSVTSIEGRSVILDAYCELEDGRKVNVEVQNANNTDHQRRVRYYGSVLTTSLMKKGDSFDKVPNICIVYVCNFDIFGLNKSLYVIKRIIDKTEVELDNGLQEIYISPVNDGSLIA
;
A
#
# COMPACT_ATOMS: atom_id res chain seq x y z
N MET A 1 3.06 15.92 -18.62
CA MET A 1 2.15 16.05 -17.45
C MET A 1 2.55 15.10 -16.31
N GLU A 2 3.06 13.94 -16.63
CA GLU A 2 3.49 12.87 -15.71
C GLU A 2 4.66 13.26 -14.75
N LEU A 3 5.67 13.99 -15.22
CA LEU A 3 6.83 14.39 -14.40
C LEU A 3 6.47 15.37 -13.28
N LYS A 4 5.51 16.26 -13.49
CA LYS A 4 5.10 17.26 -12.49
C LYS A 4 4.23 16.67 -11.36
N SER A 5 3.45 15.63 -11.63
CA SER A 5 2.67 14.93 -10.60
C SER A 5 3.58 14.07 -9.71
N LYS A 6 4.55 13.37 -10.30
CA LYS A 6 5.59 12.61 -9.59
C LYS A 6 6.42 13.52 -8.66
N GLN A 7 6.86 14.67 -9.17
CA GLN A 7 7.70 15.61 -8.40
C GLN A 7 6.93 16.21 -7.22
N ARG A 8 5.66 16.61 -7.42
CA ARG A 8 4.77 17.10 -6.35
C ARG A 8 4.50 16.04 -5.29
N PHE A 9 4.37 14.79 -5.70
CA PHE A 9 4.13 13.69 -4.78
C PHE A 9 5.39 13.38 -3.93
N MET A 10 6.58 13.36 -4.53
CA MET A 10 7.84 13.17 -3.80
C MET A 10 8.16 14.33 -2.84
N GLU A 11 7.82 15.56 -3.23
CA GLU A 11 7.90 16.72 -2.34
C GLU A 11 6.89 16.58 -1.18
N ALA A 12 5.67 16.08 -1.42
CA ALA A 12 4.68 15.83 -0.39
C ALA A 12 5.15 14.75 0.60
N ILE A 13 5.70 13.62 0.15
CA ILE A 13 6.21 12.57 1.06
C ILE A 13 7.33 13.11 1.95
N GLY A 14 8.22 13.97 1.42
CA GLY A 14 9.34 14.54 2.19
C GLY A 14 8.93 15.51 3.31
N THR A 15 7.68 15.95 3.33
CA THR A 15 7.15 16.95 4.27
C THR A 15 5.95 16.48 5.09
N LEU A 16 5.56 15.19 5.00
CA LEU A 16 4.36 14.68 5.68
C LEU A 16 4.41 14.85 7.21
N ASN A 17 3.40 15.50 7.76
CA ASN A 17 3.11 15.67 9.17
C ASN A 17 1.63 15.30 9.44
N PRO A 18 1.13 15.28 10.69
CA PRO A 18 -0.27 14.89 10.98
C PRO A 18 -1.36 15.69 10.22
N ILE A 19 -1.06 16.91 9.82
CA ILE A 19 -1.96 17.71 8.98
C ILE A 19 -2.00 17.16 7.55
N GLU A 20 -0.90 16.59 7.10
CA GLU A 20 -0.74 16.03 5.75
C GLU A 20 -1.39 14.67 5.60
N ASP A 21 -1.58 13.89 6.66
CA ASP A 21 -2.44 12.70 6.64
C ASP A 21 -3.87 13.08 6.20
N ALA A 22 -4.39 14.21 6.67
CA ALA A 22 -5.71 14.70 6.25
C ALA A 22 -5.69 15.13 4.77
N VAL A 23 -4.58 15.72 4.31
CA VAL A 23 -4.40 16.09 2.90
C VAL A 23 -4.32 14.86 2.02
N PHE A 24 -3.53 13.85 2.41
CA PHE A 24 -3.46 12.57 1.69
C PHE A 24 -4.85 11.92 1.57
N ARG A 25 -5.59 11.81 2.68
CA ARG A 25 -6.94 11.24 2.70
C ARG A 25 -7.89 11.99 1.78
N LYS A 26 -7.80 13.32 1.76
CA LYS A 26 -8.61 14.15 0.86
C LYS A 26 -8.23 13.95 -0.61
N MET A 27 -6.95 13.83 -0.93
CA MET A 27 -6.48 13.53 -2.29
C MET A 27 -6.88 12.12 -2.71
N ALA A 28 -6.87 11.16 -1.79
CA ALA A 28 -7.25 9.76 -2.02
C ALA A 28 -8.77 9.57 -2.28
N GLU A 29 -9.58 10.61 -2.21
CA GLU A 29 -10.96 10.58 -2.72
C GLU A 29 -11.00 10.59 -4.26
N SER A 30 -9.93 11.02 -4.95
CA SER A 30 -9.83 11.02 -6.41
C SER A 30 -9.27 9.69 -6.91
N ILE A 31 -9.97 9.06 -7.84
CA ILE A 31 -9.51 7.85 -8.55
C ILE A 31 -8.22 8.14 -9.31
N GLU A 32 -8.17 9.28 -9.99
CA GLU A 32 -7.00 9.68 -10.79
C GLU A 32 -5.76 9.83 -9.92
N PHE A 33 -5.90 10.43 -8.74
CA PHE A 33 -4.79 10.53 -7.79
C PHE A 33 -4.33 9.14 -7.32
N CYS A 34 -5.26 8.26 -6.92
CA CYS A 34 -4.94 6.89 -6.52
C CYS A 34 -4.26 6.11 -7.66
N GLU A 35 -4.76 6.23 -8.87
CA GLU A 35 -4.18 5.58 -10.05
C GLU A 35 -2.75 6.08 -10.32
N ASP A 36 -2.51 7.39 -10.26
CA ASP A 36 -1.19 7.98 -10.51
C ASP A 36 -0.15 7.53 -9.47
N ILE A 37 -0.50 7.55 -8.18
CA ILE A 37 0.43 7.11 -7.13
C ILE A 37 0.69 5.60 -7.20
N LEU A 38 -0.33 4.80 -7.47
CA LEU A 38 -0.19 3.35 -7.53
C LEU A 38 0.63 2.91 -8.75
N ARG A 39 0.53 3.60 -9.89
CA ARG A 39 1.42 3.37 -11.05
C ARG A 39 2.89 3.53 -10.67
N VAL A 40 3.19 4.53 -9.85
CA VAL A 40 4.57 4.78 -9.37
C VAL A 40 5.00 3.73 -8.36
N PHE A 41 4.17 3.46 -7.34
CA PHE A 41 4.53 2.55 -6.24
C PHE A 41 4.66 1.10 -6.66
N LEU A 42 3.76 0.65 -7.53
CA LEU A 42 3.79 -0.70 -8.07
C LEU A 42 4.68 -0.85 -9.30
N GLN A 43 5.21 0.29 -9.82
CA GLN A 43 5.99 0.33 -11.07
C GLN A 43 5.23 -0.24 -12.28
N GLU A 44 3.91 0.01 -12.32
CA GLU A 44 3.00 -0.48 -13.35
C GLU A 44 2.36 0.69 -14.12
N PRO A 45 2.97 1.20 -15.20
CA PRO A 45 2.49 2.41 -15.90
C PRO A 45 1.09 2.31 -16.51
N LYS A 46 0.61 1.09 -16.73
CA LYS A 46 -0.72 0.81 -17.32
C LYS A 46 -1.78 0.44 -16.29
N LEU A 47 -1.44 0.47 -14.99
CA LEU A 47 -2.38 0.17 -13.92
C LEU A 47 -3.63 1.04 -14.01
N ARG A 48 -4.80 0.45 -13.75
CA ARG A 48 -6.10 1.12 -13.70
C ARG A 48 -6.78 0.85 -12.35
N VAL A 49 -7.29 1.93 -11.76
CA VAL A 49 -8.13 1.89 -10.56
C VAL A 49 -9.58 1.96 -10.99
N VAL A 50 -10.40 0.97 -10.59
CA VAL A 50 -11.84 0.93 -10.90
C VAL A 50 -12.71 1.48 -9.78
N SER A 51 -12.25 1.41 -8.55
CA SER A 51 -12.89 2.05 -7.40
C SER A 51 -11.89 2.41 -6.32
N ASN A 52 -12.19 3.46 -5.56
CA ASN A 52 -11.39 3.87 -4.40
C ASN A 52 -12.29 4.36 -3.27
N HIS A 53 -11.83 4.15 -2.05
CA HIS A 53 -12.49 4.62 -0.82
C HIS A 53 -11.42 5.14 0.13
N SER A 54 -11.47 6.44 0.45
CA SER A 54 -10.67 7.02 1.53
C SER A 54 -11.32 6.71 2.88
N GLN A 55 -10.51 6.50 3.92
CA GLN A 55 -10.96 6.15 5.27
C GLN A 55 -11.93 4.96 5.31
N HIS A 56 -11.63 3.93 4.53
CA HIS A 56 -12.46 2.73 4.47
C HIS A 56 -12.38 1.96 5.80
N SER A 57 -13.52 1.86 6.49
CA SER A 57 -13.62 1.14 7.76
C SER A 57 -13.88 -0.35 7.51
N VAL A 58 -12.98 -1.19 7.98
CA VAL A 58 -13.14 -2.65 7.97
C VAL A 58 -13.38 -3.11 9.39
N THR A 59 -14.62 -3.55 9.66
CA THR A 59 -15.03 -4.01 10.99
C THR A 59 -14.65 -5.48 11.16
N SER A 60 -13.92 -5.78 12.22
CA SER A 60 -13.69 -7.15 12.66
C SER A 60 -14.70 -7.53 13.75
N ILE A 61 -15.32 -8.70 13.61
CA ILE A 61 -16.33 -9.19 14.57
C ILE A 61 -15.65 -9.58 15.90
N GLU A 62 -14.45 -10.16 15.84
CA GLU A 62 -13.74 -10.70 17.01
C GLU A 62 -12.38 -10.03 17.25
N GLY A 63 -11.97 -9.12 16.38
CA GLY A 63 -10.66 -8.48 16.45
C GLY A 63 -10.74 -6.95 16.44
N ARG A 64 -9.57 -6.33 16.34
CA ARG A 64 -9.45 -4.89 16.21
C ARG A 64 -9.89 -4.47 14.82
N SER A 65 -10.93 -3.63 14.71
CA SER A 65 -11.29 -2.97 13.45
C SER A 65 -10.19 -2.02 12.98
N VAL A 66 -10.09 -1.82 11.68
CA VAL A 66 -9.12 -0.92 11.07
C VAL A 66 -9.83 0.13 10.21
N ILE A 67 -9.20 1.28 10.10
CA ILE A 67 -9.57 2.30 9.12
C ILE A 67 -8.39 2.37 8.15
N LEU A 68 -8.66 2.13 6.87
CA LEU A 68 -7.68 2.17 5.80
C LEU A 68 -7.63 3.60 5.25
N ASP A 69 -6.43 4.16 5.08
CA ASP A 69 -6.29 5.54 4.61
C ASP A 69 -6.78 5.68 3.16
N ALA A 70 -6.41 4.74 2.28
CA ALA A 70 -6.97 4.61 0.95
C ALA A 70 -7.08 3.14 0.54
N TYR A 71 -8.29 2.70 0.23
CA TYR A 71 -8.55 1.35 -0.31
C TYR A 71 -8.95 1.47 -1.77
N CYS A 72 -8.25 0.74 -2.65
CA CYS A 72 -8.46 0.75 -4.09
C CYS A 72 -8.70 -0.65 -4.63
N GLU A 73 -9.56 -0.75 -5.63
CA GLU A 73 -9.72 -1.96 -6.43
C GLU A 73 -9.15 -1.71 -7.83
N LEU A 74 -8.31 -2.63 -8.30
CA LEU A 74 -7.71 -2.55 -9.62
C LEU A 74 -8.54 -3.29 -10.66
N GLU A 75 -8.36 -2.92 -11.92
CA GLU A 75 -9.05 -3.56 -13.06
C GLU A 75 -8.73 -5.06 -13.17
N ASP A 76 -7.54 -5.49 -12.76
CA ASP A 76 -7.13 -6.90 -12.71
C ASP A 76 -7.67 -7.68 -11.49
N GLY A 77 -8.46 -7.04 -10.65
CA GLY A 77 -9.09 -7.63 -9.47
C GLY A 77 -8.28 -7.54 -8.18
N ARG A 78 -7.03 -7.10 -8.22
CA ARG A 78 -6.23 -6.86 -6.99
C ARG A 78 -6.88 -5.80 -6.11
N LYS A 79 -6.75 -5.97 -4.81
CA LYS A 79 -7.17 -5.01 -3.79
C LYS A 79 -5.93 -4.37 -3.19
N VAL A 80 -5.87 -3.05 -3.20
CA VAL A 80 -4.72 -2.30 -2.72
C VAL A 80 -5.14 -1.43 -1.55
N ASN A 81 -4.41 -1.52 -0.45
CA ASN A 81 -4.51 -0.60 0.66
C ASN A 81 -3.26 0.26 0.72
N VAL A 82 -3.42 1.58 0.72
CA VAL A 82 -2.34 2.54 0.96
C VAL A 82 -2.48 3.11 2.36
N GLU A 83 -1.44 2.95 3.16
CA GLU A 83 -1.34 3.47 4.53
C GLU A 83 -0.24 4.52 4.60
N VAL A 84 -0.49 5.65 5.23
CA VAL A 84 0.50 6.71 5.47
C VAL A 84 0.89 6.73 6.95
N GLN A 85 2.19 6.68 7.22
CA GLN A 85 2.72 6.59 8.59
C GLN A 85 3.81 7.62 8.85
N ASN A 86 3.54 8.52 9.81
CA ASN A 86 4.45 9.57 10.21
C ASN A 86 5.29 9.23 11.45
N ALA A 87 4.77 8.37 12.33
CA ALA A 87 5.46 7.99 13.56
C ALA A 87 6.32 6.74 13.35
N ASN A 88 7.61 6.83 13.66
CA ASN A 88 8.53 5.69 13.59
C ASN A 88 8.40 4.81 14.85
N ASN A 89 7.40 3.95 14.86
CA ASN A 89 7.17 2.94 15.89
C ASN A 89 7.88 1.62 15.53
N THR A 90 7.87 0.65 16.43
CA THR A 90 8.53 -0.65 16.23
C THR A 90 7.61 -1.76 15.71
N ASP A 91 6.35 -1.43 15.38
CA ASP A 91 5.29 -2.40 15.07
C ASP A 91 4.83 -2.41 13.59
N HIS A 92 5.51 -1.68 12.70
CA HIS A 92 5.09 -1.45 11.32
C HIS A 92 4.80 -2.74 10.53
N GLN A 93 5.72 -3.71 10.54
CA GLN A 93 5.54 -4.97 9.80
C GLN A 93 4.39 -5.81 10.39
N ARG A 94 4.16 -5.71 11.71
CA ARG A 94 3.02 -6.37 12.36
C ARG A 94 1.71 -5.71 11.97
N ARG A 95 1.68 -4.38 11.80
CA ARG A 95 0.51 -3.63 11.31
C ARG A 95 0.19 -4.01 9.88
N VAL A 96 1.18 -4.02 8.99
CA VAL A 96 1.02 -4.43 7.59
C VAL A 96 0.42 -5.83 7.49
N ARG A 97 0.99 -6.80 8.25
CA ARG A 97 0.44 -8.15 8.32
C ARG A 97 -1.02 -8.16 8.83
N TYR A 98 -1.33 -7.35 9.84
CA TYR A 98 -2.67 -7.26 10.39
C TYR A 98 -3.66 -6.71 9.38
N TYR A 99 -3.31 -5.63 8.67
CA TYR A 99 -4.15 -5.06 7.61
C TYR A 99 -4.42 -6.06 6.49
N GLY A 100 -3.41 -6.77 6.02
CA GLY A 100 -3.58 -7.84 5.03
C GLY A 100 -4.53 -8.95 5.50
N SER A 101 -4.42 -9.35 6.77
CA SER A 101 -5.31 -10.38 7.36
C SER A 101 -6.75 -9.90 7.48
N VAL A 102 -6.98 -8.68 7.96
CA VAL A 102 -8.32 -8.10 8.11
C VAL A 102 -8.98 -7.92 6.74
N LEU A 103 -8.26 -7.40 5.75
CA LEU A 103 -8.76 -7.29 4.38
C LEU A 103 -9.11 -8.66 3.81
N THR A 104 -8.22 -9.65 3.91
CA THR A 104 -8.46 -11.00 3.42
C THR A 104 -9.77 -11.56 4.01
N THR A 105 -9.92 -11.48 5.33
CA THR A 105 -11.12 -12.03 5.99
C THR A 105 -12.39 -11.25 5.66
N SER A 106 -12.31 -9.94 5.45
CA SER A 106 -13.48 -9.10 5.13
C SER A 106 -14.02 -9.35 3.72
N LEU A 107 -13.17 -9.81 2.81
CA LEU A 107 -13.52 -10.08 1.42
C LEU A 107 -13.99 -11.52 1.17
N MET A 108 -13.79 -12.42 2.15
CA MET A 108 -14.21 -13.80 2.08
C MET A 108 -15.57 -14.00 2.74
N LYS A 109 -16.39 -14.88 2.15
CA LYS A 109 -17.69 -15.27 2.71
C LYS A 109 -17.61 -16.68 3.28
N LYS A 110 -18.50 -16.96 4.24
CA LYS A 110 -18.61 -18.32 4.80
C LYS A 110 -18.93 -19.33 3.68
N GLY A 111 -18.07 -20.33 3.53
CA GLY A 111 -18.21 -21.37 2.52
C GLY A 111 -17.46 -21.10 1.21
N ASP A 112 -16.82 -19.95 1.07
CA ASP A 112 -15.92 -19.72 -0.07
C ASP A 112 -14.74 -20.69 -0.01
N SER A 113 -14.31 -21.15 -1.17
CA SER A 113 -13.10 -21.96 -1.32
C SER A 113 -11.84 -21.08 -1.31
N PHE A 114 -10.71 -21.64 -0.92
CA PHE A 114 -9.45 -20.88 -0.78
C PHE A 114 -8.87 -20.34 -2.09
N ASP A 115 -9.28 -20.88 -3.23
CA ASP A 115 -8.94 -20.35 -4.56
C ASP A 115 -9.56 -18.96 -4.84
N LYS A 116 -10.58 -18.57 -4.04
CA LYS A 116 -11.21 -17.25 -4.11
C LYS A 116 -10.57 -16.20 -3.19
N VAL A 117 -9.52 -16.57 -2.45
CA VAL A 117 -8.79 -15.59 -1.63
C VAL A 117 -8.24 -14.51 -2.55
N PRO A 118 -8.58 -13.23 -2.34
CA PRO A 118 -8.20 -12.16 -3.24
C PRO A 118 -6.70 -11.87 -3.16
N ASN A 119 -6.13 -11.42 -4.27
CA ASN A 119 -4.79 -10.83 -4.26
C ASN A 119 -4.85 -9.44 -3.61
N ILE A 120 -4.04 -9.24 -2.59
CA ILE A 120 -3.97 -8.01 -1.80
C ILE A 120 -2.58 -7.42 -1.87
N CYS A 121 -2.50 -6.11 -2.09
CA CYS A 121 -1.28 -5.34 -1.96
C CYS A 121 -1.42 -4.32 -0.83
N ILE A 122 -0.49 -4.32 0.11
CA ILE A 122 -0.38 -3.30 1.15
C ILE A 122 0.80 -2.38 0.78
N VAL A 123 0.49 -1.13 0.49
CA VAL A 123 1.47 -0.07 0.25
C VAL A 123 1.58 0.76 1.52
N TYR A 124 2.74 0.76 2.14
CA TYR A 124 3.00 1.43 3.40
C TYR A 124 3.97 2.60 3.19
N VAL A 125 3.43 3.83 3.22
CA VAL A 125 4.17 5.06 2.93
C VAL A 125 4.66 5.66 4.24
N CYS A 126 5.98 5.80 4.39
CA CYS A 126 6.61 6.36 5.58
C CYS A 126 7.29 7.70 5.25
N ASN A 127 7.36 8.62 6.21
CA ASN A 127 8.20 9.82 6.12
C ASN A 127 9.62 9.59 6.67
N PHE A 128 10.02 8.34 6.86
CA PHE A 128 11.33 7.88 7.34
C PHE A 128 11.75 6.61 6.61
N ASP A 129 13.05 6.30 6.61
CA ASP A 129 13.55 5.03 6.07
C ASP A 129 13.31 3.89 7.07
N ILE A 130 12.24 3.11 6.82
CA ILE A 130 11.75 2.09 7.74
C ILE A 130 12.74 0.93 7.97
N PHE A 131 13.62 0.65 7.00
CA PHE A 131 14.60 -0.44 7.09
C PHE A 131 16.04 0.04 7.24
N GLY A 132 16.29 1.36 7.09
CA GLY A 132 17.64 1.93 7.20
C GLY A 132 18.59 1.49 6.09
N LEU A 133 18.07 1.07 4.93
CA LEU A 133 18.86 0.57 3.80
C LEU A 133 19.03 1.62 2.70
N ASN A 134 18.59 2.86 2.97
CA ASN A 134 18.73 4.02 2.10
C ASN A 134 18.12 3.80 0.69
N LYS A 135 16.89 3.27 0.66
CA LYS A 135 16.12 3.07 -0.56
C LYS A 135 14.76 3.75 -0.47
N SER A 136 14.24 4.25 -1.60
CA SER A 136 12.91 4.84 -1.68
C SER A 136 11.81 3.79 -1.79
N LEU A 137 12.11 2.61 -2.31
CA LEU A 137 11.17 1.50 -2.53
C LEU A 137 11.70 0.19 -1.97
N TYR A 138 10.88 -0.47 -1.17
CA TYR A 138 11.13 -1.83 -0.69
C TYR A 138 9.96 -2.72 -1.07
N VAL A 139 10.23 -3.77 -1.84
CA VAL A 139 9.27 -4.82 -2.17
C VAL A 139 9.63 -6.06 -1.36
N ILE A 140 8.70 -6.53 -0.52
CA ILE A 140 8.94 -7.73 0.28
C ILE A 140 8.62 -8.97 -0.55
N LYS A 141 9.58 -9.88 -0.61
CA LYS A 141 9.47 -11.15 -1.32
C LYS A 141 9.51 -12.30 -0.34
N ARG A 142 8.71 -13.32 -0.60
CA ARG A 142 8.79 -14.60 0.11
C ARG A 142 9.65 -15.57 -0.71
N ILE A 143 10.71 -16.07 -0.12
CA ILE A 143 11.65 -16.96 -0.78
C ILE A 143 11.69 -18.26 0.02
N ILE A 144 11.68 -19.40 -0.66
CA ILE A 144 11.91 -20.71 -0.04
C ILE A 144 13.37 -20.75 0.42
N ASP A 145 13.60 -20.99 1.73
CA ASP A 145 14.94 -20.94 2.31
C ASP A 145 15.97 -21.77 1.52
N LYS A 146 17.15 -21.19 1.34
CA LYS A 146 18.27 -21.74 0.57
C LYS A 146 17.98 -22.03 -0.91
N THR A 147 16.99 -21.35 -1.47
CA THR A 147 16.67 -21.37 -2.90
C THR A 147 16.50 -19.95 -3.42
N GLU A 148 16.41 -19.78 -4.75
CA GLU A 148 16.01 -18.50 -5.37
C GLU A 148 14.53 -18.49 -5.77
N VAL A 149 13.77 -19.51 -5.34
CA VAL A 149 12.37 -19.67 -5.73
C VAL A 149 11.50 -18.73 -4.89
N GLU A 150 10.87 -17.77 -5.55
CA GLU A 150 9.86 -16.90 -4.94
C GLU A 150 8.53 -17.64 -4.78
N LEU A 151 7.88 -17.45 -3.63
CA LEU A 151 6.56 -17.97 -3.34
C LEU A 151 5.54 -16.83 -3.40
N ASP A 152 4.63 -16.88 -4.36
CA ASP A 152 3.45 -16.01 -4.41
C ASP A 152 2.28 -16.68 -3.67
N ASN A 153 1.72 -15.96 -2.69
CA ASN A 153 0.52 -16.36 -1.96
C ASN A 153 -0.60 -15.32 -2.09
N GLY A 154 -0.49 -14.41 -3.05
CA GLY A 154 -1.46 -13.34 -3.29
C GLY A 154 -1.37 -12.15 -2.33
N LEU A 155 -0.40 -12.11 -1.40
CA LEU A 155 -0.14 -10.96 -0.55
C LEU A 155 1.18 -10.29 -0.93
N GLN A 156 1.10 -9.07 -1.43
CA GLN A 156 2.24 -8.20 -1.73
C GLN A 156 2.37 -7.11 -0.66
N GLU A 157 3.60 -6.85 -0.23
CA GLU A 157 3.93 -5.81 0.74
C GLU A 157 4.97 -4.87 0.14
N ILE A 158 4.64 -3.58 0.08
CA ILE A 158 5.50 -2.53 -0.49
C ILE A 158 5.66 -1.44 0.56
N TYR A 159 6.89 -1.01 0.79
CA TYR A 159 7.19 0.13 1.67
C TYR A 159 7.85 1.23 0.86
N ILE A 160 7.33 2.44 1.02
CA ILE A 160 7.84 3.67 0.39
C ILE A 160 8.46 4.54 1.47
N SER A 161 9.65 5.05 1.21
CA SER A 161 10.36 5.96 2.10
C SER A 161 10.76 7.26 1.36
N PRO A 162 11.08 8.36 2.05
CA PRO A 162 11.41 9.65 1.43
C PRO A 162 12.84 9.70 0.85
N VAL A 163 13.55 8.59 0.88
CA VAL A 163 14.90 8.51 0.31
C VAL A 163 14.83 8.68 -1.21
N ASN A 164 15.68 9.50 -1.77
CA ASN A 164 15.79 9.69 -3.20
C ASN A 164 16.98 8.89 -3.75
N ASP A 165 16.78 7.61 -4.03
CA ASP A 165 17.77 6.72 -4.66
C ASP A 165 17.49 6.46 -6.14
N GLY A 166 16.47 7.12 -6.70
CA GLY A 166 16.04 6.98 -8.09
C GLY A 166 15.16 5.75 -8.39
N SER A 167 14.92 4.86 -7.43
CA SER A 167 14.15 3.63 -7.69
C SER A 167 12.66 3.85 -7.96
N LEU A 168 12.09 5.00 -7.55
CA LEU A 168 10.71 5.40 -7.87
C LEU A 168 10.59 6.21 -9.18
N ILE A 169 11.70 6.48 -9.88
CA ILE A 169 11.76 7.39 -11.05
C ILE A 169 11.90 6.59 -12.35
N ALA A 170 11.96 5.27 -12.28
CA ALA A 170 12.15 4.42 -13.46
C ALA A 170 10.91 4.37 -14.36
#